data_a7b906a7e1236a0e9c2e2bcb5ba76087
#
_entry.id   a7b906a7e1236a0e9c2e2bcb5ba76087
#
_cell.length_a   1.000
_cell.length_b   1.000
_cell.length_c   1.000
_cell.angle_alpha   90.00
_cell.angle_beta   90.00
_cell.angle_gamma   90.00
#
_symmetry.space_group_name_H-M   'P 1'
#
loop_
_entity.id
_entity.type
_entity.pdbx_description
1 polymer ?
#
loop_
_entity_poly.entity_id
_entity_poly.type
_entity_poly.pdbx_seq_one_letter_code
_entity_poly.pdbx_strand_id
1 'polypeptide(L)'
;MGQVTLCGKQHSLSAHVQLNEDWLSLIGVYIAEGHATPRYVIISIRNPIWRRKVERCLRRLGFTFRHRPDGDIQISMMLLSRLLKQWCGRTSKEKHLPPFWMSLSNRQLSQMLAAYFAGDGSVGAEGVYCVTVSHRLADDLLWALLRFGIWARVRRRIVKKPSGKLSCCWEIKVTGRENLERFANAIGFAFSSKQRRLKELLHRYRKRPTNTNVDVIPIAGLSFQDARKRLGFTQKAIAQEMNVAPSFI
;
A
#
# COMPACT_ATOMS: atom_id res chain seq x y z
N MET A 1 -16.28 5.64 -30.91
CA MET A 1 -15.88 5.04 -29.61
C MET A 1 -16.82 3.87 -29.33
N GLY A 2 -16.31 2.63 -29.27
CA GLY A 2 -17.14 1.46 -29.01
C GLY A 2 -17.57 1.41 -27.54
N GLN A 3 -18.85 1.13 -27.29
CA GLN A 3 -19.36 0.83 -25.95
C GLN A 3 -19.56 -0.68 -25.83
N VAL A 4 -19.12 -1.26 -24.70
CA VAL A 4 -19.42 -2.66 -24.40
C VAL A 4 -20.69 -2.69 -23.57
N THR A 5 -21.75 -3.24 -24.13
CA THR A 5 -23.05 -3.41 -23.43
C THR A 5 -23.28 -4.90 -23.22
N LEU A 6 -23.63 -5.30 -22.00
CA LEU A 6 -24.14 -6.65 -21.77
C LEU A 6 -25.62 -6.70 -22.17
N CYS A 7 -25.96 -7.69 -22.99
CA CYS A 7 -27.31 -7.90 -23.50
C CYS A 7 -28.36 -7.79 -22.39
N GLY A 8 -29.34 -6.90 -22.56
CA GLY A 8 -30.54 -6.78 -21.74
C GLY A 8 -30.55 -5.83 -20.58
N LYS A 9 -29.52 -4.96 -20.35
CA LYS A 9 -29.57 -3.95 -19.25
C LYS A 9 -28.87 -2.63 -19.58
N GLN A 10 -29.42 -1.54 -19.01
CA GLN A 10 -29.09 -0.12 -19.16
C GLN A 10 -27.68 0.33 -18.73
N HIS A 11 -26.73 -0.58 -18.52
CA HIS A 11 -25.38 -0.24 -18.04
C HIS A 11 -24.34 -0.56 -19.10
N SER A 12 -23.72 0.46 -19.65
CA SER A 12 -22.59 0.34 -20.58
C SER A 12 -21.32 0.92 -19.98
N LEU A 13 -20.18 0.33 -20.30
CA LEU A 13 -18.87 0.94 -20.10
C LEU A 13 -18.26 1.20 -21.46
N SER A 14 -17.49 2.29 -21.58
CA SER A 14 -16.68 2.51 -22.78
C SER A 14 -15.72 1.33 -22.97
N ALA A 15 -15.56 0.88 -24.22
CA ALA A 15 -14.57 -0.15 -24.58
C ALA A 15 -13.13 0.30 -24.24
N HIS A 16 -12.92 1.62 -24.21
CA HIS A 16 -11.67 2.24 -23.81
C HIS A 16 -11.89 3.03 -22.52
N VAL A 17 -11.27 2.56 -21.43
CA VAL A 17 -11.25 3.26 -20.15
C VAL A 17 -10.05 4.19 -20.12
N GLN A 18 -10.29 5.50 -20.11
CA GLN A 18 -9.24 6.46 -19.87
C GLN A 18 -8.89 6.46 -18.37
N LEU A 19 -7.67 6.08 -18.04
CA LEU A 19 -7.18 6.01 -16.64
C LEU A 19 -6.90 7.43 -16.11
N ASN A 20 -7.96 8.20 -15.90
CA ASN A 20 -7.89 9.49 -15.25
C ASN A 20 -7.78 9.36 -13.72
N GLU A 21 -7.67 10.49 -13.02
CA GLU A 21 -7.50 10.52 -11.55
C GLU A 21 -8.64 9.81 -10.80
N ASP A 22 -9.88 9.89 -11.30
CA ASP A 22 -11.03 9.25 -10.66
C ASP A 22 -11.01 7.73 -10.83
N TRP A 23 -10.64 7.22 -12.00
CA TRP A 23 -10.46 5.79 -12.21
C TRP A 23 -9.32 5.23 -11.36
N LEU A 24 -8.18 5.90 -11.30
CA LEU A 24 -7.03 5.48 -10.50
C LEU A 24 -7.38 5.50 -9.00
N SER A 25 -8.11 6.52 -8.55
CA SER A 25 -8.62 6.58 -7.18
C SER A 25 -9.61 5.45 -6.89
N LEU A 26 -10.54 5.14 -7.80
CA LEU A 26 -11.47 4.03 -7.64
C LEU A 26 -10.73 2.68 -7.55
N ILE A 27 -9.72 2.45 -8.38
CA ILE A 27 -8.89 1.24 -8.34
C ILE A 27 -8.20 1.12 -6.98
N GLY A 28 -7.54 2.19 -6.50
CA GLY A 28 -6.89 2.19 -5.19
C GLY A 28 -7.85 1.92 -4.03
N VAL A 29 -9.02 2.57 -4.05
CA VAL A 29 -10.10 2.32 -3.06
C VAL A 29 -10.59 0.88 -3.13
N TYR A 30 -10.79 0.34 -4.33
CA TYR A 30 -11.24 -1.04 -4.50
C TYR A 30 -10.20 -2.06 -3.98
N ILE A 31 -8.93 -1.81 -4.17
CA ILE A 31 -7.88 -2.68 -3.64
C ILE A 31 -7.94 -2.69 -2.10
N ALA A 32 -8.10 -1.54 -1.46
CA ALA A 32 -8.14 -1.41 -0.01
C ALA A 32 -9.47 -1.92 0.59
N GLU A 33 -10.59 -1.40 0.13
CA GLU A 33 -11.89 -1.50 0.80
C GLU A 33 -12.96 -2.21 -0.06
N GLY A 34 -12.59 -2.64 -1.26
CA GLY A 34 -13.54 -3.16 -2.24
C GLY A 34 -13.70 -4.67 -2.19
N HIS A 35 -14.89 -5.13 -2.53
CA HIS A 35 -15.21 -6.53 -2.77
C HIS A 35 -16.09 -6.65 -4.02
N ALA A 36 -15.75 -7.58 -4.92
CA ALA A 36 -16.54 -7.85 -6.12
C ALA A 36 -17.37 -9.12 -5.96
N THR A 37 -18.67 -9.00 -6.20
CA THR A 37 -19.58 -10.14 -6.37
C THR A 37 -19.81 -10.37 -7.89
N PRO A 38 -20.48 -11.42 -8.34
CA PRO A 38 -20.79 -11.57 -9.76
C PRO A 38 -21.58 -10.41 -10.39
N ARG A 39 -22.35 -9.66 -9.60
CA ARG A 39 -23.31 -8.66 -10.10
C ARG A 39 -23.03 -7.21 -9.68
N TYR A 40 -22.26 -7.01 -8.62
CA TYR A 40 -22.05 -5.67 -8.03
C TYR A 40 -20.71 -5.59 -7.30
N VAL A 41 -20.26 -4.36 -7.09
CA VAL A 41 -19.11 -4.01 -6.28
C VAL A 41 -19.60 -3.45 -4.95
N ILE A 42 -18.97 -3.86 -3.85
CA ILE A 42 -19.17 -3.29 -2.52
C ILE A 42 -17.89 -2.57 -2.13
N ILE A 43 -18.02 -1.39 -1.52
CA ILE A 43 -16.91 -0.63 -0.94
C ILE A 43 -17.27 -0.30 0.51
N SER A 44 -16.47 -0.80 1.46
CA SER A 44 -16.74 -0.72 2.90
C SER A 44 -15.92 0.38 3.55
N ILE A 45 -16.44 1.61 3.62
CA ILE A 45 -15.74 2.78 4.17
C ILE A 45 -16.43 3.26 5.45
N ARG A 46 -15.75 3.14 6.58
CA ARG A 46 -16.30 3.58 7.89
C ARG A 46 -16.19 5.09 8.08
N ASN A 47 -15.14 5.73 7.60
CA ASN A 47 -14.94 7.15 7.79
C ASN A 47 -15.87 7.99 6.88
N PRO A 48 -16.74 8.87 7.42
CA PRO A 48 -17.74 9.59 6.63
C PRO A 48 -17.11 10.65 5.68
N ILE A 49 -15.98 11.24 6.04
CA ILE A 49 -15.30 12.23 5.19
C ILE A 49 -14.66 11.54 3.98
N TRP A 50 -14.02 10.39 4.21
CA TRP A 50 -13.43 9.59 3.13
C TRP A 50 -14.52 9.01 2.23
N ARG A 51 -15.61 8.50 2.82
CA ARG A 51 -16.78 8.02 2.06
C ARG A 51 -17.31 9.07 1.09
N ARG A 52 -17.56 10.31 1.55
CA ARG A 52 -18.03 11.41 0.70
C ARG A 52 -17.08 11.73 -0.46
N LYS A 53 -15.77 11.58 -0.28
CA LYS A 53 -14.80 11.74 -1.39
C LYS A 53 -14.95 10.64 -2.42
N VAL A 54 -15.10 9.38 -1.97
CA VAL A 54 -15.31 8.23 -2.86
C VAL A 54 -16.64 8.35 -3.61
N GLU A 55 -17.71 8.74 -2.94
CA GLU A 55 -19.01 8.99 -3.58
C GLU A 55 -18.93 10.06 -4.68
N ARG A 56 -18.21 11.16 -4.43
CA ARG A 56 -17.97 12.17 -5.46
C ARG A 56 -17.18 11.63 -6.64
N CYS A 57 -16.17 10.82 -6.40
CA CYS A 57 -15.40 10.13 -7.43
C CYS A 57 -16.33 9.24 -8.29
N LEU A 58 -17.19 8.43 -7.66
CA LEU A 58 -18.13 7.56 -8.35
C LEU A 58 -19.12 8.36 -9.22
N ARG A 59 -19.64 9.49 -8.70
CA ARG A 59 -20.54 10.36 -9.48
C ARG A 59 -19.85 10.99 -10.70
N ARG A 60 -18.58 11.43 -10.56
CA ARG A 60 -17.80 11.97 -11.71
C ARG A 60 -17.50 10.90 -12.77
N LEU A 61 -17.37 9.64 -12.34
CA LEU A 61 -17.25 8.50 -13.25
C LEU A 61 -18.59 8.07 -13.86
N GLY A 62 -19.71 8.71 -13.49
CA GLY A 62 -21.05 8.36 -13.98
C GLY A 62 -21.65 7.10 -13.33
N PHE A 63 -21.07 6.61 -12.22
CA PHE A 63 -21.60 5.43 -11.55
C PHE A 63 -22.74 5.78 -10.59
N THR A 64 -23.86 5.08 -10.73
CA THR A 64 -24.92 5.06 -9.74
C THR A 64 -24.59 4.06 -8.64
N PHE A 65 -24.88 4.43 -7.40
CA PHE A 65 -24.65 3.59 -6.23
C PHE A 65 -25.77 3.76 -5.19
N ARG A 66 -25.88 2.81 -4.30
CA ARG A 66 -26.77 2.88 -3.14
C ARG A 66 -26.01 2.56 -1.85
N HIS A 67 -26.52 3.04 -0.74
CA HIS A 67 -26.04 2.63 0.58
C HIS A 67 -26.78 1.36 1.03
N ARG A 68 -26.03 0.42 1.56
CA ARG A 68 -26.55 -0.78 2.20
C ARG A 68 -26.94 -0.45 3.65
N PRO A 69 -27.76 -1.29 4.32
CA PRO A 69 -28.10 -1.11 5.74
C PRO A 69 -26.87 -1.06 6.66
N ASP A 70 -25.79 -1.79 6.32
CA ASP A 70 -24.49 -1.78 7.02
C ASP A 70 -23.64 -0.52 6.74
N GLY A 71 -24.14 0.38 5.88
CA GLY A 71 -23.49 1.63 5.49
C GLY A 71 -22.46 1.48 4.37
N ASP A 72 -22.28 0.31 3.79
CA ASP A 72 -21.40 0.08 2.66
C ASP A 72 -21.98 0.68 1.37
N ILE A 73 -21.12 1.09 0.45
CA ILE A 73 -21.50 1.56 -0.88
C ILE A 73 -21.62 0.35 -1.81
N GLN A 74 -22.79 0.21 -2.46
CA GLN A 74 -22.99 -0.81 -3.49
C GLN A 74 -23.19 -0.19 -4.87
N ILE A 75 -22.37 -0.62 -5.83
CA ILE A 75 -22.46 -0.25 -7.25
C ILE A 75 -22.97 -1.47 -8.01
N SER A 76 -24.24 -1.40 -8.45
CA SER A 76 -24.92 -2.54 -9.09
C SER A 76 -24.62 -2.56 -10.60
N MET A 77 -23.37 -2.85 -10.95
CA MET A 77 -22.88 -2.90 -12.34
C MET A 77 -21.99 -4.14 -12.55
N MET A 78 -22.50 -5.12 -13.28
CA MET A 78 -21.80 -6.39 -13.53
C MET A 78 -20.49 -6.19 -14.30
N LEU A 79 -20.47 -5.30 -15.31
CA LEU A 79 -19.25 -5.01 -16.09
C LEU A 79 -18.13 -4.46 -15.21
N LEU A 80 -18.44 -3.47 -14.35
CA LEU A 80 -17.48 -2.90 -13.42
C LEU A 80 -16.97 -3.97 -12.45
N SER A 81 -17.87 -4.82 -11.95
CA SER A 81 -17.49 -5.91 -11.05
C SER A 81 -16.53 -6.90 -11.71
N ARG A 82 -16.80 -7.31 -12.95
CA ARG A 82 -15.91 -8.19 -13.73
C ARG A 82 -14.57 -7.54 -13.99
N LEU A 83 -14.56 -6.27 -14.38
CA LEU A 83 -13.37 -5.48 -14.66
C LEU A 83 -12.46 -5.38 -13.43
N LEU A 84 -13.00 -4.92 -12.31
CA LEU A 84 -12.23 -4.76 -11.07
C LEU A 84 -11.76 -6.09 -10.50
N LYS A 85 -12.57 -7.15 -10.63
CA LYS A 85 -12.15 -8.51 -10.26
C LYS A 85 -10.95 -8.97 -11.10
N GLN A 86 -11.00 -8.75 -12.42
CA GLN A 86 -9.92 -9.13 -13.33
C GLN A 86 -8.65 -8.32 -13.07
N TRP A 87 -8.79 -7.01 -12.80
CA TRP A 87 -7.66 -6.11 -12.59
C TRP A 87 -7.02 -6.24 -11.21
N CYS A 88 -7.80 -6.49 -10.17
CA CYS A 88 -7.31 -6.34 -8.79
C CYS A 88 -7.69 -7.49 -7.85
N GLY A 89 -8.24 -8.58 -8.37
CA GLY A 89 -8.72 -9.69 -7.57
C GLY A 89 -10.09 -9.44 -6.92
N ARG A 90 -10.72 -10.50 -6.45
CA ARG A 90 -12.08 -10.47 -5.90
C ARG A 90 -12.11 -10.27 -4.39
N THR A 91 -11.36 -11.08 -3.67
CA THR A 91 -11.34 -11.14 -2.20
C THR A 91 -10.04 -10.60 -1.64
N SER A 92 -9.98 -10.32 -0.35
CA SER A 92 -8.77 -9.81 0.32
C SER A 92 -7.51 -10.67 0.06
N LYS A 93 -7.66 -11.99 -0.12
CA LYS A 93 -6.54 -12.89 -0.42
C LYS A 93 -6.05 -12.83 -1.86
N GLU A 94 -6.94 -12.42 -2.78
CA GLU A 94 -6.67 -12.37 -4.21
C GLU A 94 -6.24 -10.96 -4.67
N LYS A 95 -6.27 -9.96 -3.79
CA LYS A 95 -5.92 -8.57 -4.13
C LYS A 95 -4.51 -8.47 -4.69
N HIS A 96 -4.36 -7.62 -5.69
CA HIS A 96 -3.10 -7.25 -6.34
C HIS A 96 -3.25 -5.90 -7.04
N LEU A 97 -2.16 -5.26 -7.42
CA LEU A 97 -2.20 -4.12 -8.32
C LEU A 97 -2.63 -4.56 -9.73
N PRO A 98 -3.30 -3.68 -10.51
CA PRO A 98 -3.76 -4.05 -11.85
C PRO A 98 -2.56 -4.42 -12.76
N PRO A 99 -2.69 -5.36 -13.71
CA PRO A 99 -1.55 -5.84 -14.52
C PRO A 99 -0.77 -4.74 -15.23
N PHE A 100 -1.41 -3.62 -15.51
CA PHE A 100 -0.82 -2.47 -16.20
C PHE A 100 -0.14 -1.46 -15.25
N TRP A 101 -0.04 -1.73 -13.95
CA TRP A 101 0.50 -0.76 -12.99
C TRP A 101 1.94 -0.32 -13.28
N MET A 102 2.75 -1.21 -13.87
CA MET A 102 4.13 -0.88 -14.26
C MET A 102 4.19 0.12 -15.42
N SER A 103 3.17 0.15 -16.28
CA SER A 103 3.08 1.07 -17.43
C SER A 103 2.49 2.44 -17.06
N LEU A 104 1.96 2.61 -15.84
CA LEU A 104 1.47 3.90 -15.37
C LEU A 104 2.63 4.88 -15.20
N SER A 105 2.41 6.16 -15.50
CA SER A 105 3.34 7.22 -15.10
C SER A 105 3.43 7.30 -13.56
N ASN A 106 4.50 7.89 -13.02
CA ASN A 106 4.64 8.07 -11.57
C ASN A 106 3.46 8.86 -10.98
N ARG A 107 2.96 9.88 -11.68
CA ARG A 107 1.78 10.65 -11.28
C ARG A 107 0.54 9.75 -11.17
N GLN A 108 0.29 8.91 -12.15
CA GLN A 108 -0.85 7.98 -12.16
C GLN A 108 -0.72 6.93 -11.05
N LEU A 109 0.45 6.32 -10.93
CA LEU A 109 0.72 5.32 -9.88
C LEU A 109 0.56 5.93 -8.49
N SER A 110 1.10 7.13 -8.24
CA SER A 110 0.96 7.82 -6.96
C SER A 110 -0.49 8.11 -6.59
N GLN A 111 -1.32 8.50 -7.56
CA GLN A 111 -2.76 8.73 -7.35
C GLN A 111 -3.47 7.46 -6.88
N MET A 112 -3.21 6.33 -7.53
CA MET A 112 -3.77 5.03 -7.16
C MET A 112 -3.29 4.60 -5.76
N LEU A 113 -2.00 4.71 -5.49
CA LEU A 113 -1.42 4.35 -4.19
C LEU A 113 -1.91 5.27 -3.06
N ALA A 114 -2.04 6.59 -3.29
CA ALA A 114 -2.58 7.52 -2.30
C ALA A 114 -4.02 7.14 -1.87
N ALA A 115 -4.84 6.68 -2.82
CA ALA A 115 -6.19 6.19 -2.54
C ALA A 115 -6.17 4.84 -1.79
N TYR A 116 -5.28 3.91 -2.16
CA TYR A 116 -5.07 2.66 -1.44
C TYR A 116 -4.64 2.90 0.01
N PHE A 117 -3.60 3.69 0.22
CA PHE A 117 -3.13 4.02 1.58
C PHE A 117 -4.15 4.82 2.39
N ALA A 118 -5.05 5.56 1.75
CA ALA A 118 -6.16 6.23 2.44
C ALA A 118 -7.12 5.22 3.10
N GLY A 119 -7.35 4.06 2.49
CA GLY A 119 -8.07 2.93 3.09
C GLY A 119 -7.19 2.16 4.08
N ASP A 120 -6.34 1.28 3.56
CA ASP A 120 -5.57 0.29 4.33
C ASP A 120 -4.32 0.83 5.03
N GLY A 121 -3.81 1.99 4.63
CA GLY A 121 -2.62 2.57 5.25
C GLY A 121 -2.88 3.17 6.63
N SER A 122 -1.86 3.16 7.46
CA SER A 122 -1.88 3.79 8.79
C SER A 122 -0.57 4.51 9.07
N VAL A 123 -0.62 5.52 9.94
CA VAL A 123 0.54 6.24 10.44
C VAL A 123 0.72 5.90 11.91
N GLY A 124 1.79 5.20 12.23
CA GLY A 124 2.19 4.86 13.59
C GLY A 124 3.30 5.76 14.15
N ALA A 125 3.84 5.39 15.31
CA ALA A 125 4.89 6.15 15.98
C ALA A 125 6.21 6.22 15.19
N GLU A 126 6.49 5.17 14.39
CA GLU A 126 7.76 4.99 13.70
C GLU A 126 7.68 5.08 12.17
N GLY A 127 6.48 5.14 11.61
CA GLY A 127 6.34 5.15 10.15
C GLY A 127 4.94 4.95 9.64
N VAL A 128 4.88 4.76 8.32
CA VAL A 128 3.67 4.40 7.58
C VAL A 128 3.66 2.88 7.40
N TYR A 129 2.51 2.27 7.59
CA TYR A 129 2.34 0.83 7.38
C TYR A 129 0.98 0.48 6.80
N CYS A 130 0.91 -0.64 6.13
CA CYS A 130 -0.32 -1.31 5.74
C CYS A 130 -0.18 -2.82 5.97
N VAL A 131 -1.33 -3.51 6.07
CA VAL A 131 -1.38 -4.96 6.30
C VAL A 131 -2.30 -5.58 5.26
N THR A 132 -1.82 -6.64 4.61
CA THR A 132 -2.62 -7.41 3.68
C THR A 132 -2.49 -8.91 3.93
N VAL A 133 -3.53 -9.67 3.60
CA VAL A 133 -3.49 -11.14 3.59
C VAL A 133 -3.07 -11.70 2.22
N SER A 134 -2.96 -10.85 1.19
CA SER A 134 -2.46 -11.21 -0.12
C SER A 134 -0.94 -11.04 -0.18
N HIS A 135 -0.23 -12.12 -0.42
CA HIS A 135 1.22 -12.09 -0.67
C HIS A 135 1.53 -11.28 -1.93
N ARG A 136 0.77 -11.52 -3.00
CA ARG A 136 0.95 -10.81 -4.27
C ARG A 136 0.80 -9.30 -4.12
N LEU A 137 -0.22 -8.83 -3.37
CA LEU A 137 -0.36 -7.39 -3.11
C LEU A 137 0.81 -6.84 -2.29
N ALA A 138 1.33 -7.62 -1.34
CA ALA A 138 2.50 -7.20 -0.56
C ALA A 138 3.73 -7.00 -1.46
N ASP A 139 3.99 -7.93 -2.38
CA ASP A 139 5.09 -7.85 -3.35
C ASP A 139 4.88 -6.67 -4.32
N ASP A 140 3.67 -6.54 -4.89
CA ASP A 140 3.34 -5.42 -5.78
C ASP A 140 3.58 -4.06 -5.11
N LEU A 141 3.17 -3.92 -3.84
CA LEU A 141 3.36 -2.69 -3.07
C LEU A 141 4.83 -2.38 -2.80
N LEU A 142 5.65 -3.39 -2.53
CA LEU A 142 7.10 -3.20 -2.38
C LEU A 142 7.73 -2.62 -3.63
N TRP A 143 7.48 -3.25 -4.78
CA TRP A 143 7.99 -2.79 -6.07
C TRP A 143 7.45 -1.41 -6.45
N ALA A 144 6.16 -1.16 -6.19
CA ALA A 144 5.56 0.14 -6.43
C ALA A 144 6.17 1.25 -5.57
N LEU A 145 6.46 0.98 -4.29
CA LEU A 145 7.15 1.91 -3.40
C LEU A 145 8.60 2.13 -3.83
N LEU A 146 9.31 1.05 -4.20
CA LEU A 146 10.69 1.12 -4.67
C LEU A 146 10.83 1.98 -5.93
N ARG A 147 9.83 1.99 -6.81
CA ARG A 147 9.79 2.87 -7.99
C ARG A 147 9.88 4.36 -7.64
N PHE A 148 9.44 4.75 -6.44
CA PHE A 148 9.59 6.11 -5.91
C PHE A 148 10.85 6.28 -5.04
N GLY A 149 11.75 5.29 -5.02
CA GLY A 149 12.93 5.28 -4.16
C GLY A 149 12.58 5.12 -2.67
N ILE A 150 11.41 4.54 -2.36
CA ILE A 150 10.94 4.34 -0.99
C ILE A 150 11.23 2.89 -0.59
N TRP A 151 12.16 2.72 0.34
CA TRP A 151 12.46 1.41 0.91
C TRP A 151 11.45 1.05 1.97
N ALA A 152 10.78 -0.08 1.79
CA ALA A 152 9.84 -0.62 2.76
C ALA A 152 10.29 -2.01 3.25
N ARG A 153 9.96 -2.31 4.50
CA ARG A 153 10.20 -3.65 5.07
C ARG A 153 8.91 -4.46 5.01
N VAL A 154 9.02 -5.72 4.62
CA VAL A 154 7.91 -6.68 4.71
C VAL A 154 8.15 -7.62 5.86
N ARG A 155 7.13 -7.80 6.67
CA ARG A 155 7.13 -8.76 7.77
C ARG A 155 5.92 -9.66 7.68
N ARG A 156 6.16 -10.97 7.64
CA ARG A 156 5.09 -11.95 7.82
C ARG A 156 4.64 -11.96 9.28
N ARG A 157 3.32 -11.89 9.52
CA ARG A 157 2.71 -11.93 10.84
C ARG A 157 1.63 -13.01 10.88
N ILE A 158 1.56 -13.71 11.98
CA ILE A 158 0.46 -14.64 12.27
C ILE A 158 -0.46 -13.93 13.26
N VAL A 159 -1.71 -13.73 12.88
CA VAL A 159 -2.73 -13.06 13.70
C VAL A 159 -3.81 -14.07 14.05
N LYS A 160 -4.14 -14.15 15.32
CA LYS A 160 -5.26 -14.95 15.81
C LYS A 160 -6.56 -14.14 15.62
N LYS A 161 -7.48 -14.67 14.82
CA LYS A 161 -8.80 -14.04 14.62
C LYS A 161 -9.67 -14.22 15.87
N PRO A 162 -10.75 -13.41 16.04
CA PRO A 162 -11.70 -13.60 17.14
C PRO A 162 -12.30 -15.01 17.19
N SER A 163 -12.42 -15.67 16.03
CA SER A 163 -12.85 -17.07 15.91
C SER A 163 -11.82 -18.11 16.37
N GLY A 164 -10.66 -17.69 16.91
CA GLY A 164 -9.55 -18.57 17.29
C GLY A 164 -8.67 -19.02 16.13
N LYS A 165 -9.10 -18.86 14.87
CA LYS A 165 -8.34 -19.27 13.69
C LYS A 165 -7.12 -18.38 13.44
N LEU A 166 -5.98 -19.01 13.20
CA LEU A 166 -4.76 -18.29 12.80
C LEU A 166 -4.87 -17.84 11.33
N SER A 167 -4.44 -16.61 11.07
CA SER A 167 -4.36 -16.04 9.72
C SER A 167 -2.98 -15.45 9.50
N CYS A 168 -2.34 -15.83 8.39
CA CYS A 168 -1.11 -15.20 7.94
C CYS A 168 -1.44 -13.87 7.24
N CYS A 169 -0.70 -12.82 7.57
CA CYS A 169 -0.76 -11.54 6.88
C CYS A 169 0.66 -10.98 6.69
N TRP A 170 0.76 -10.00 5.81
CA TRP A 170 1.99 -9.31 5.43
C TRP A 170 1.86 -7.85 5.86
N GLU A 171 2.76 -7.40 6.71
CA GLU A 171 2.88 -6.00 7.11
C GLU A 171 3.97 -5.35 6.25
N ILE A 172 3.61 -4.33 5.52
CA ILE A 172 4.53 -3.47 4.76
C ILE A 172 4.73 -2.21 5.57
N LYS A 173 5.97 -1.88 5.94
CA LYS A 173 6.31 -0.74 6.78
C LYS A 173 7.38 0.13 6.15
N VAL A 174 7.06 1.42 5.98
CA VAL A 174 8.00 2.47 5.56
C VAL A 174 8.47 3.20 6.82
N THR A 175 9.78 3.18 7.06
CA THR A 175 10.43 3.83 8.21
C THR A 175 11.64 4.64 7.77
N GLY A 176 12.16 5.44 8.68
CA GLY A 176 13.30 6.31 8.40
C GLY A 176 12.85 7.64 7.77
N ARG A 177 13.54 8.72 8.15
CA ARG A 177 13.17 10.09 7.76
C ARG A 177 13.08 10.24 6.25
N GLU A 178 14.10 9.81 5.54
CA GLU A 178 14.21 9.97 4.09
C GLU A 178 13.07 9.24 3.33
N ASN A 179 12.81 7.97 3.68
CA ASN A 179 11.72 7.20 3.08
C ASN A 179 10.35 7.80 3.37
N LEU A 180 10.14 8.33 4.59
CA LEU A 180 8.89 8.98 4.97
C LEU A 180 8.71 10.33 4.26
N GLU A 181 9.78 11.11 4.05
CA GLU A 181 9.75 12.34 3.26
C GLU A 181 9.45 12.02 1.78
N ARG A 182 10.09 11.01 1.19
CA ARG A 182 9.78 10.53 -0.17
C ARG A 182 8.32 10.07 -0.28
N PHE A 183 7.85 9.28 0.70
CA PHE A 183 6.44 8.84 0.72
C PHE A 183 5.47 10.02 0.78
N ALA A 184 5.73 10.99 1.66
CA ALA A 184 4.87 12.16 1.83
C ALA A 184 4.81 13.04 0.58
N ASN A 185 5.93 13.18 -0.13
CA ASN A 185 6.05 14.03 -1.32
C ASN A 185 5.54 13.35 -2.59
N ALA A 186 5.80 12.04 -2.75
CA ALA A 186 5.46 11.32 -3.97
C ALA A 186 4.05 10.71 -3.92
N ILE A 187 3.60 10.19 -2.80
CA ILE A 187 2.36 9.42 -2.67
C ILE A 187 1.40 10.09 -1.67
N GLY A 188 1.79 10.16 -0.41
CA GLY A 188 0.95 10.68 0.66
C GLY A 188 -0.32 9.84 0.89
N PHE A 189 -1.33 10.51 1.45
CA PHE A 189 -2.66 9.94 1.67
C PHE A 189 -3.71 10.82 1.00
N ALA A 190 -4.61 10.22 0.23
CA ALA A 190 -5.78 10.92 -0.31
C ALA A 190 -6.76 11.38 0.80
N PHE A 191 -6.52 10.97 2.06
CA PHE A 191 -7.33 11.29 3.22
C PHE A 191 -6.63 12.24 4.20
N SER A 192 -7.26 13.38 4.52
CA SER A 192 -6.65 14.50 5.23
C SER A 192 -6.16 14.18 6.65
N SER A 193 -6.86 13.33 7.42
CA SER A 193 -6.45 13.03 8.80
C SER A 193 -5.17 12.19 8.85
N LYS A 194 -5.02 11.21 7.94
CA LYS A 194 -3.79 10.41 7.83
C LYS A 194 -2.64 11.27 7.31
N GLN A 195 -2.91 12.16 6.36
CA GLN A 195 -1.92 13.10 5.84
C GLN A 195 -1.41 14.07 6.94
N ARG A 196 -2.30 14.54 7.81
CA ARG A 196 -1.91 15.37 8.97
C ARG A 196 -1.00 14.59 9.91
N ARG A 197 -1.37 13.37 10.30
CA ARG A 197 -0.53 12.51 11.14
C ARG A 197 0.85 12.25 10.54
N LEU A 198 0.94 12.08 9.22
CA LEU A 198 2.21 11.93 8.53
C LEU A 198 3.07 13.20 8.65
N LYS A 199 2.48 14.38 8.49
CA LYS A 199 3.19 15.67 8.70
C LYS A 199 3.69 15.82 10.15
N GLU A 200 2.88 15.45 11.13
CA GLU A 200 3.25 15.47 12.55
C GLU A 200 4.40 14.48 12.84
N LEU A 201 4.37 13.29 12.23
CA LEU A 201 5.44 12.31 12.32
C LEU A 201 6.75 12.86 11.74
N LEU A 202 6.71 13.42 10.54
CA LEU A 202 7.88 14.05 9.90
C LEU A 202 8.46 15.20 10.71
N HIS A 203 7.61 16.03 11.32
CA HIS A 203 8.07 17.10 12.21
C HIS A 203 8.86 16.54 13.40
N ARG A 204 8.41 15.44 14.01
CA ARG A 204 9.14 14.75 15.09
C ARG A 204 10.48 14.19 14.63
N TYR A 205 10.53 13.63 13.40
CA TYR A 205 11.78 13.09 12.83
C TYR A 205 12.81 14.18 12.54
N ARG A 206 12.39 15.39 12.13
CA ARG A 206 13.30 16.53 11.89
C ARG A 206 14.07 16.95 13.13
N LYS A 207 13.49 16.74 14.32
CA LYS A 207 14.11 17.07 15.62
C LYS A 207 15.02 15.98 16.17
N ARG A 208 15.09 14.80 15.53
CA ARG A 208 15.94 13.70 15.97
C ARG A 208 17.19 13.61 15.08
N PRO A 209 18.37 13.31 15.69
CA PRO A 209 19.55 13.01 14.90
C PRO A 209 19.26 11.83 13.96
N THR A 210 19.77 11.92 12.75
CA THR A 210 19.63 10.85 11.77
C THR A 210 20.45 9.65 12.26
N ASN A 211 19.82 8.50 12.42
CA ASN A 211 20.55 7.26 12.67
C ASN A 211 21.24 6.85 11.36
N THR A 212 22.54 6.98 11.30
CA THR A 212 23.39 6.61 10.15
C THR A 212 23.64 5.11 10.06
N ASN A 213 23.30 4.33 11.10
CA ASN A 213 23.50 2.87 11.14
C ASN A 213 22.37 2.09 10.45
N VAL A 214 21.87 2.57 9.32
CA VAL A 214 20.79 1.92 8.55
C VAL A 214 21.27 1.15 7.34
N ASP A 215 22.53 1.32 6.95
CA ASP A 215 23.13 0.57 5.85
C ASP A 215 23.53 -0.82 6.33
N VAL A 216 22.61 -1.76 6.18
CA VAL A 216 22.89 -3.17 6.43
C VAL A 216 23.37 -3.78 5.12
N ILE A 217 24.63 -4.18 5.07
CA ILE A 217 25.15 -5.01 3.98
C ILE A 217 24.60 -6.44 4.24
N PRO A 218 23.73 -6.98 3.38
CA PRO A 218 23.21 -8.34 3.56
C PRO A 218 24.33 -9.32 3.18
N ILE A 219 25.13 -9.72 4.17
CA ILE A 219 26.14 -10.75 3.98
C ILE A 219 25.50 -12.08 4.35
N ALA A 220 24.84 -12.69 3.37
CA ALA A 220 24.32 -14.04 3.54
C ALA A 220 25.49 -15.03 3.71
N GLY A 221 25.55 -15.69 4.85
CA GLY A 221 26.49 -16.80 5.10
C GLY A 221 27.88 -16.44 5.60
N LEU A 222 28.23 -15.15 5.73
CA LEU A 222 29.49 -14.74 6.36
C LEU A 222 29.23 -14.22 7.78
N SER A 223 29.61 -15.00 8.77
CA SER A 223 29.73 -14.49 10.14
C SER A 223 31.06 -13.75 10.27
N PHE A 224 31.03 -12.41 10.32
CA PHE A 224 32.23 -11.63 10.63
C PHE A 224 32.86 -12.06 11.95
N GLN A 225 32.04 -12.47 12.88
CA GLN A 225 32.51 -12.99 14.17
C GLN A 225 33.33 -14.25 14.00
N ASP A 226 32.92 -15.19 13.14
CA ASP A 226 33.66 -16.41 12.87
C ASP A 226 34.91 -16.14 12.05
N ALA A 227 34.84 -15.29 11.04
CA ALA A 227 36.00 -14.85 10.27
C ALA A 227 37.05 -14.19 11.18
N ARG A 228 36.62 -13.29 12.05
CA ARG A 228 37.48 -12.62 13.03
C ARG A 228 38.16 -13.63 13.98
N LYS A 229 37.41 -14.58 14.53
CA LYS A 229 37.92 -15.62 15.41
C LYS A 229 38.94 -16.53 14.71
N ARG A 230 38.64 -16.93 13.47
CA ARG A 230 39.57 -17.76 12.66
C ARG A 230 40.88 -17.05 12.36
N LEU A 231 40.84 -15.72 12.16
CA LEU A 231 42.02 -14.91 11.94
C LEU A 231 42.72 -14.48 13.23
N GLY A 232 42.22 -14.86 14.40
CA GLY A 232 42.82 -14.58 15.69
C GLY A 232 42.73 -13.12 16.17
N PHE A 233 41.88 -12.28 15.50
CA PHE A 233 41.75 -10.90 15.89
C PHE A 233 40.75 -10.68 17.03
N THR A 234 41.09 -9.78 17.96
CA THR A 234 40.15 -9.32 18.98
C THR A 234 39.22 -8.20 18.38
N GLN A 235 38.01 -8.04 18.93
CA GLN A 235 37.15 -6.91 18.55
C GLN A 235 37.88 -5.58 18.71
N LYS A 236 38.65 -5.42 19.80
CA LYS A 236 39.39 -4.21 20.09
C LYS A 236 40.46 -3.90 19.04
N ALA A 237 41.17 -4.92 18.54
CA ALA A 237 42.18 -4.73 17.51
C ALA A 237 41.57 -4.27 16.18
N ILE A 238 40.48 -4.92 15.76
CA ILE A 238 39.78 -4.49 14.51
C ILE A 238 39.19 -3.10 14.67
N ALA A 239 38.55 -2.81 15.82
CA ALA A 239 37.96 -1.50 16.07
C ALA A 239 39.01 -0.36 16.03
N GLN A 240 40.22 -0.60 16.55
CA GLN A 240 41.32 0.33 16.46
C GLN A 240 41.77 0.58 15.04
N GLU A 241 41.94 -0.50 14.26
CA GLU A 241 42.33 -0.41 12.85
C GLU A 241 41.31 0.33 12.00
N MET A 242 40.02 0.09 12.27
CA MET A 242 38.90 0.73 11.57
C MET A 242 38.52 2.10 12.13
N ASN A 243 39.18 2.56 13.20
CA ASN A 243 38.87 3.80 13.91
C ASN A 243 37.38 3.93 14.32
N VAL A 244 36.82 2.84 14.85
CA VAL A 244 35.44 2.77 15.34
C VAL A 244 35.40 2.26 16.78
N ALA A 245 34.26 2.43 17.45
CA ALA A 245 34.07 1.85 18.78
C ALA A 245 33.97 0.31 18.71
N PRO A 246 34.53 -0.46 19.68
CA PRO A 246 34.46 -1.94 19.67
C PRO A 246 33.04 -2.51 19.62
N SER A 247 32.02 -1.76 20.04
CA SER A 247 30.61 -2.13 19.95
C SER A 247 30.05 -2.18 18.51
N PHE A 248 30.82 -1.70 17.52
CA PHE A 248 30.48 -1.77 16.09
C PHE A 248 31.01 -3.03 15.39
N ILE A 249 31.87 -3.80 16.05
CA ILE A 249 32.47 -5.03 15.52
C ILE A 249 31.79 -6.25 16.15
#